data_3baf5abb9df031f0e3158653f4ba75c4
#
_entry.id   3baf5abb9df031f0e3158653f4ba75c4
#
_cell.length_a   1.000
_cell.length_b   1.000
_cell.length_c   1.000
_cell.angle_alpha   90.00
_cell.angle_beta   90.00
_cell.angle_gamma   90.00
#
_symmetry.space_group_name_H-M   'P 1'
#
loop_
_entity.id
_entity.type
_entity.pdbx_description
1 polymer ?
#
loop_
_entity_poly.entity_id
_entity_poly.type
_entity_poly.pdbx_seq_one_letter_code
_entity_poly.pdbx_strand_id
1 'polypeptide(L)'
;MTARSRRGTMTLAERQRLQRGAPFETNQHMREIFEEKGADVKIAVAFKVVPDDQDIQVASDRSLDFSKVKGMVSAYDLNALEAAAQLAADNPGSTVTAVSVGAASIDDSKLKKNVLARGVDDLIMVADDALAALDTAGTAQELAAVMGGEGFDLILCGDGSADDYAQQVDVQLAARLGVPSVNAASAIKVAGDGVIVERTLEDVVEEVEVPLPAVVAVTPDVATPRIPGMKDILAAGKKPMEVKGAPIAPVSAIEVVSCAAPEVAERACNVADASADGAIEAFAAALKAAL
;
A
#
# COMPACT_ATOMS: atom_id res chain seq x y z
N MET A 1 -13.61 9.16 17.56
CA MET A 1 -13.24 7.80 17.17
C MET A 1 -13.94 6.83 18.09
N THR A 2 -14.96 6.14 17.61
CA THR A 2 -15.73 5.16 18.40
C THR A 2 -15.45 3.78 17.78
N ALA A 3 -14.63 2.96 18.43
CA ALA A 3 -14.40 1.59 18.02
C ALA A 3 -15.43 0.66 18.66
N ARG A 4 -16.19 -0.07 17.85
CA ARG A 4 -17.03 -1.18 18.34
C ARG A 4 -16.31 -2.49 18.02
N SER A 5 -15.68 -3.08 19.04
CA SER A 5 -15.10 -4.42 18.94
C SER A 5 -16.18 -5.48 19.16
N ARG A 6 -16.41 -6.34 18.19
CA ARG A 6 -17.15 -7.60 18.39
C ARG A 6 -16.14 -8.70 18.69
N ARG A 7 -15.99 -9.06 19.98
CA ARG A 7 -15.23 -10.25 20.37
C ARG A 7 -16.05 -11.50 20.04
N GLY A 8 -15.74 -12.11 18.93
CA GLY A 8 -16.22 -13.43 18.55
C GLY A 8 -15.10 -14.18 17.84
N THR A 9 -14.80 -15.39 18.27
CA THR A 9 -13.85 -16.28 17.58
C THR A 9 -14.43 -16.65 16.22
N MET A 10 -13.79 -16.22 15.14
CA MET A 10 -14.20 -16.55 13.79
C MET A 10 -14.11 -18.05 13.55
N THR A 11 -15.20 -18.65 13.06
CA THR A 11 -15.22 -20.06 12.68
C THR A 11 -14.42 -20.29 11.39
N LEU A 12 -13.99 -21.53 11.16
CA LEU A 12 -13.29 -21.91 9.91
C LEU A 12 -14.11 -21.59 8.65
N ALA A 13 -15.45 -21.69 8.75
CA ALA A 13 -16.37 -21.36 7.67
C ALA A 13 -16.41 -19.85 7.36
N GLU A 14 -16.31 -18.99 8.36
CA GLU A 14 -16.22 -17.52 8.20
C GLU A 14 -14.90 -17.12 7.58
N ARG A 15 -13.77 -17.73 7.98
CA ARG A 15 -12.46 -17.53 7.34
C ARG A 15 -12.46 -17.94 5.86
N GLN A 16 -13.13 -19.07 5.52
CA GLN A 16 -13.26 -19.51 4.12
C GLN A 16 -14.21 -18.64 3.30
N ARG A 17 -15.19 -17.98 3.93
CA ARG A 17 -16.11 -17.04 3.27
C ARG A 17 -15.40 -15.74 2.88
N LEU A 18 -14.53 -15.22 3.74
CA LEU A 18 -13.68 -14.06 3.46
C LEU A 18 -12.69 -14.33 2.32
N GLN A 19 -12.11 -15.52 2.26
CA GLN A 19 -11.21 -15.94 1.18
C GLN A 19 -11.89 -16.08 -0.20
N ARG A 20 -13.23 -16.16 -0.26
CA ARG A 20 -14.00 -16.33 -1.51
C ARG A 20 -14.62 -15.04 -2.05
N GLY A 21 -14.34 -13.87 -1.46
CA GLY A 21 -14.91 -12.60 -1.92
C GLY A 21 -16.44 -12.56 -1.86
N ALA A 22 -17.06 -13.21 -0.89
CA ALA A 22 -18.51 -13.16 -0.72
C ALA A 22 -18.93 -11.73 -0.29
N PRO A 23 -20.02 -11.18 -0.87
CA PRO A 23 -20.47 -9.85 -0.51
C PRO A 23 -20.83 -9.78 0.96
N PHE A 24 -20.38 -8.70 1.57
CA PHE A 24 -20.59 -8.35 2.96
C PHE A 24 -22.09 -8.27 3.30
N GLU A 25 -22.59 -9.10 4.23
CA GLU A 25 -23.93 -8.93 4.80
C GLU A 25 -23.89 -7.82 5.84
N THR A 26 -24.13 -6.58 5.40
CA THR A 26 -24.25 -5.42 6.27
C THR A 26 -25.43 -5.55 7.24
N ASN A 27 -25.21 -5.21 8.49
CA ASN A 27 -26.25 -5.06 9.50
C ASN A 27 -27.30 -4.03 9.00
N GLN A 28 -28.58 -4.22 9.28
CA GLN A 28 -29.67 -3.36 8.78
C GLN A 28 -29.48 -1.87 9.13
N HIS A 29 -28.92 -1.58 10.30
CA HIS A 29 -28.55 -0.22 10.72
C HIS A 29 -27.43 0.39 9.86
N MET A 30 -26.50 -0.44 9.38
CA MET A 30 -25.43 -0.04 8.45
C MET A 30 -25.97 0.26 7.06
N ARG A 31 -27.01 -0.47 6.60
CA ARG A 31 -27.65 -0.19 5.29
C ARG A 31 -28.30 1.20 5.27
N GLU A 32 -28.88 1.62 6.37
CA GLU A 32 -29.52 2.95 6.49
C GLU A 32 -28.49 4.08 6.40
N ILE A 33 -27.28 3.90 6.97
CA ILE A 33 -26.16 4.86 6.85
C ILE A 33 -25.60 4.90 5.43
N PHE A 34 -25.61 3.77 4.71
CA PHE A 34 -25.09 3.67 3.33
C PHE A 34 -26.04 4.21 2.25
N GLU A 35 -27.30 4.45 2.55
CA GLU A 35 -28.25 5.03 1.59
C GLU A 35 -28.17 6.56 1.50
N GLU A 36 -27.45 7.25 2.42
CA GLU A 36 -27.10 8.64 2.25
C GLU A 36 -26.07 8.82 1.16
N LYS A 37 -26.38 9.70 0.21
CA LYS A 37 -25.52 10.08 -0.91
C LYS A 37 -24.15 10.44 -0.40
N GLY A 38 -23.11 9.68 -0.80
CA GLY A 38 -21.75 9.98 -0.43
C GLY A 38 -21.36 11.41 -0.78
N ALA A 39 -20.60 12.06 0.09
CA ALA A 39 -20.04 13.38 -0.16
C ALA A 39 -18.91 13.28 -1.19
N ASP A 40 -18.71 14.35 -1.98
CA ASP A 40 -17.50 14.49 -2.81
C ASP A 40 -16.28 14.45 -1.90
N VAL A 41 -15.31 13.58 -2.17
CA VAL A 41 -14.11 13.39 -1.33
C VAL A 41 -12.86 13.67 -2.17
N LYS A 42 -11.99 14.55 -1.68
CA LYS A 42 -10.68 14.78 -2.27
C LYS A 42 -9.68 13.78 -1.70
N ILE A 43 -9.37 12.75 -2.48
CA ILE A 43 -8.55 11.63 -2.05
C ILE A 43 -7.10 11.84 -2.51
N ALA A 44 -6.14 11.71 -1.60
CA ALA A 44 -4.74 11.55 -1.96
C ALA A 44 -4.30 10.09 -1.80
N VAL A 45 -3.39 9.64 -2.65
CA VAL A 45 -2.69 8.36 -2.47
C VAL A 45 -1.21 8.63 -2.36
N ALA A 46 -0.63 8.43 -1.16
CA ALA A 46 0.82 8.41 -0.99
C ALA A 46 1.36 7.09 -1.51
N PHE A 47 2.35 7.14 -2.43
CA PHE A 47 2.96 5.94 -2.97
C PHE A 47 4.49 6.04 -2.98
N LYS A 48 5.16 4.91 -2.81
CA LYS A 48 6.61 4.80 -2.86
C LYS A 48 7.05 4.21 -4.20
N VAL A 49 8.09 4.81 -4.77
CA VAL A 49 8.86 4.18 -5.86
C VAL A 49 9.95 3.34 -5.22
N VAL A 50 9.90 2.05 -5.49
CA VAL A 50 10.84 1.05 -4.97
C VAL A 50 11.67 0.45 -6.11
N PRO A 51 12.85 -0.11 -5.84
CA PRO A 51 13.59 -0.86 -6.85
C PRO A 51 12.82 -2.12 -7.26
N ASP A 52 12.87 -2.47 -8.54
CA ASP A 52 12.38 -3.77 -9.02
C ASP A 52 13.34 -4.86 -8.52
N ASP A 53 12.87 -5.72 -7.63
CA ASP A 53 13.66 -6.76 -6.97
C ASP A 53 14.21 -7.80 -7.95
N GLN A 54 13.55 -8.00 -9.11
CA GLN A 54 13.98 -8.94 -10.15
C GLN A 54 15.22 -8.44 -10.89
N ASP A 55 15.48 -7.14 -10.90
CA ASP A 55 16.63 -6.53 -11.55
C ASP A 55 17.86 -6.41 -10.61
N ILE A 56 17.68 -6.62 -9.28
CA ILE A 56 18.76 -6.53 -8.29
C ILE A 56 19.74 -7.70 -8.46
N GLN A 57 21.03 -7.38 -8.65
CA GLN A 57 22.07 -8.39 -8.72
C GLN A 57 22.80 -8.52 -7.38
N VAL A 58 23.04 -9.76 -6.97
CA VAL A 58 23.77 -10.06 -5.72
C VAL A 58 25.19 -10.50 -6.09
N ALA A 59 26.19 -9.78 -5.59
CA ALA A 59 27.60 -10.12 -5.79
C ALA A 59 28.04 -11.26 -4.84
N SER A 60 29.22 -11.81 -5.07
CA SER A 60 29.75 -12.93 -4.28
C SER A 60 29.99 -12.59 -2.79
N ASP A 61 30.20 -11.32 -2.46
CA ASP A 61 30.32 -10.79 -1.12
C ASP A 61 28.96 -10.41 -0.50
N ARG A 62 27.87 -10.75 -1.19
CA ARG A 62 26.48 -10.46 -0.83
C ARG A 62 26.09 -8.98 -0.93
N SER A 63 26.93 -8.12 -1.46
CA SER A 63 26.54 -6.74 -1.76
C SER A 63 25.49 -6.72 -2.88
N LEU A 64 24.62 -5.69 -2.85
CA LEU A 64 23.54 -5.53 -3.82
C LEU A 64 23.95 -4.50 -4.87
N ASP A 65 23.83 -4.87 -6.14
CA ASP A 65 24.06 -3.98 -7.28
C ASP A 65 22.73 -3.47 -7.84
N PHE A 66 22.48 -2.18 -7.67
CA PHE A 66 21.30 -1.46 -8.15
C PHE A 66 21.55 -0.73 -9.49
N SER A 67 22.71 -0.85 -10.10
CA SER A 67 23.12 -0.03 -11.27
C SER A 67 22.19 -0.18 -12.48
N LYS A 68 21.46 -1.28 -12.60
CA LYS A 68 20.53 -1.57 -13.70
C LYS A 68 19.07 -1.64 -13.26
N VAL A 69 18.82 -1.43 -11.97
CA VAL A 69 17.50 -1.58 -11.39
C VAL A 69 16.61 -0.40 -11.77
N LYS A 70 15.40 -0.71 -12.20
CA LYS A 70 14.38 0.30 -12.50
C LYS A 70 13.50 0.53 -11.29
N GLY A 71 13.00 1.77 -11.18
CA GLY A 71 11.97 2.08 -10.20
C GLY A 71 10.61 1.55 -10.65
N MET A 72 9.86 1.01 -9.69
CA MET A 72 8.46 0.61 -9.85
C MET A 72 7.63 1.13 -8.67
N VAL A 73 6.31 1.20 -8.85
CA VAL A 73 5.41 1.52 -7.72
C VAL A 73 5.35 0.32 -6.79
N SER A 74 5.49 0.56 -5.50
CA SER A 74 5.33 -0.48 -4.47
C SER A 74 4.00 -1.23 -4.66
N ALA A 75 4.04 -2.56 -4.59
CA ALA A 75 2.86 -3.40 -4.80
C ALA A 75 1.71 -3.07 -3.83
N TYR A 76 2.02 -2.74 -2.58
CA TYR A 76 1.05 -2.32 -1.58
C TYR A 76 0.36 -0.99 -1.94
N ASP A 77 1.10 -0.07 -2.53
CA ASP A 77 0.55 1.21 -2.96
C ASP A 77 -0.30 1.09 -4.24
N LEU A 78 -0.07 0.05 -5.05
CA LEU A 78 -0.98 -0.28 -6.15
C LEU A 78 -2.38 -0.66 -5.65
N ASN A 79 -2.49 -1.33 -4.49
CA ASN A 79 -3.77 -1.63 -3.85
C ASN A 79 -4.45 -0.33 -3.35
N ALA A 80 -3.66 0.60 -2.77
CA ALA A 80 -4.16 1.89 -2.34
C ALA A 80 -4.68 2.75 -3.51
N LEU A 81 -3.96 2.76 -4.64
CA LEU A 81 -4.39 3.44 -5.87
C LEU A 81 -5.71 2.87 -6.40
N GLU A 82 -5.86 1.55 -6.38
CA GLU A 82 -7.10 0.89 -6.81
C GLU A 82 -8.26 1.20 -5.86
N ALA A 83 -8.03 1.13 -4.55
CA ALA A 83 -9.04 1.47 -3.56
C ALA A 83 -9.52 2.91 -3.71
N ALA A 84 -8.60 3.87 -3.91
CA ALA A 84 -8.94 5.27 -4.16
C ALA A 84 -9.77 5.44 -5.43
N ALA A 85 -9.39 4.77 -6.52
CA ALA A 85 -10.11 4.83 -7.79
C ALA A 85 -11.53 4.24 -7.69
N GLN A 86 -11.72 3.18 -6.89
CA GLN A 86 -13.04 2.61 -6.63
C GLN A 86 -13.88 3.54 -5.76
N LEU A 87 -13.31 4.09 -4.68
CA LEU A 87 -13.99 5.07 -3.83
C LEU A 87 -14.46 6.29 -4.62
N ALA A 88 -13.61 6.82 -5.51
CA ALA A 88 -13.98 7.96 -6.35
C ALA A 88 -15.08 7.59 -7.38
N ALA A 89 -15.07 6.37 -7.92
CA ALA A 89 -16.11 5.91 -8.83
C ALA A 89 -17.46 5.73 -8.12
N ASP A 90 -17.45 5.27 -6.87
CA ASP A 90 -18.65 5.07 -6.06
C ASP A 90 -19.22 6.38 -5.48
N ASN A 91 -18.40 7.46 -5.44
CA ASN A 91 -18.77 8.78 -4.94
C ASN A 91 -18.53 9.86 -6.01
N PRO A 92 -19.48 10.06 -6.96
CA PRO A 92 -19.34 10.99 -8.06
C PRO A 92 -19.06 12.42 -7.61
N GLY A 93 -18.04 13.05 -8.19
CA GLY A 93 -17.52 14.37 -7.78
C GLY A 93 -16.18 14.28 -7.06
N SER A 94 -15.84 13.10 -6.49
CA SER A 94 -14.55 12.84 -5.86
C SER A 94 -13.41 12.85 -6.86
N THR A 95 -12.22 13.20 -6.37
CA THR A 95 -10.97 13.24 -7.16
C THR A 95 -9.86 12.45 -6.49
N VAL A 96 -8.93 11.93 -7.28
CA VAL A 96 -7.78 11.16 -6.81
C VAL A 96 -6.48 11.80 -7.26
N THR A 97 -5.66 12.24 -6.31
CA THR A 97 -4.30 12.76 -6.53
C THR A 97 -3.28 11.75 -6.02
N ALA A 98 -2.38 11.29 -6.88
CA ALA A 98 -1.24 10.48 -6.42
C ALA A 98 -0.09 11.38 -5.99
N VAL A 99 0.56 11.06 -4.86
CA VAL A 99 1.66 11.86 -4.30
C VAL A 99 2.84 10.94 -3.97
N SER A 100 4.05 11.33 -4.40
CA SER A 100 5.28 10.60 -4.07
C SER A 100 6.43 11.54 -3.76
N VAL A 101 7.33 11.13 -2.87
CA VAL A 101 8.56 11.83 -2.53
C VAL A 101 9.74 10.88 -2.63
N GLY A 102 10.89 11.35 -3.14
CA GLY A 102 12.09 10.54 -3.25
C GLY A 102 13.20 11.19 -4.06
N ALA A 103 14.25 10.44 -4.35
CA ALA A 103 15.38 10.90 -5.16
C ALA A 103 14.94 11.40 -6.54
N ALA A 104 15.75 12.22 -7.20
CA ALA A 104 15.46 12.73 -8.54
C ALA A 104 15.16 11.62 -9.57
N SER A 105 15.68 10.42 -9.35
CA SER A 105 15.46 9.24 -10.22
C SER A 105 14.01 8.74 -10.28
N ILE A 106 13.15 9.12 -9.33
CA ILE A 106 11.72 8.75 -9.38
C ILE A 106 10.95 9.52 -10.46
N ASP A 107 11.50 10.62 -11.01
CA ASP A 107 10.92 11.37 -12.12
C ASP A 107 11.04 10.60 -13.45
N ASP A 108 10.43 9.43 -13.53
CA ASP A 108 10.37 8.62 -14.74
C ASP A 108 9.04 8.77 -15.47
N SER A 109 9.10 9.05 -16.77
CA SER A 109 7.93 9.31 -17.60
C SER A 109 7.01 8.09 -17.75
N LYS A 110 7.54 6.85 -17.73
CA LYS A 110 6.73 5.64 -17.86
C LYS A 110 6.03 5.34 -16.54
N LEU A 111 6.74 5.51 -15.42
CA LEU A 111 6.19 5.35 -14.08
C LEU A 111 5.04 6.32 -13.84
N LYS A 112 5.21 7.62 -14.12
CA LYS A 112 4.17 8.63 -14.00
C LYS A 112 2.92 8.30 -14.80
N LYS A 113 3.08 7.88 -16.05
CA LYS A 113 1.94 7.45 -16.89
C LYS A 113 1.29 6.18 -16.38
N ASN A 114 2.06 5.24 -15.84
CA ASN A 114 1.52 4.02 -15.26
C ASN A 114 0.63 4.31 -14.04
N VAL A 115 1.05 5.22 -13.16
CA VAL A 115 0.24 5.67 -12.01
C VAL A 115 -1.04 6.35 -12.48
N LEU A 116 -0.94 7.35 -13.35
CA LEU A 116 -2.08 8.12 -13.84
C LEU A 116 -3.09 7.28 -14.66
N ALA A 117 -2.64 6.16 -15.24
CA ALA A 117 -3.51 5.25 -15.98
C ALA A 117 -4.40 4.37 -15.07
N ARG A 118 -4.18 4.40 -13.75
CA ARG A 118 -4.88 3.56 -12.75
C ARG A 118 -6.11 4.22 -12.11
N GLY A 119 -6.70 5.20 -12.77
CA GLY A 119 -7.88 5.91 -12.25
C GLY A 119 -7.54 7.17 -11.46
N VAL A 120 -6.26 7.56 -11.42
CA VAL A 120 -5.77 8.79 -10.81
C VAL A 120 -6.04 9.98 -11.71
N ASP A 121 -6.47 11.12 -11.17
CA ASP A 121 -6.78 12.35 -11.92
C ASP A 121 -5.56 13.22 -12.13
N ASP A 122 -4.71 13.37 -11.11
CA ASP A 122 -3.48 14.15 -11.17
C ASP A 122 -2.35 13.52 -10.32
N LEU A 123 -1.12 14.02 -10.50
CA LEU A 123 0.08 13.52 -9.86
C LEU A 123 0.94 14.67 -9.35
N ILE A 124 1.31 14.60 -8.08
CA ILE A 124 2.34 15.45 -7.47
C ILE A 124 3.55 14.59 -7.11
N MET A 125 4.71 14.94 -7.62
CA MET A 125 5.94 14.21 -7.36
C MET A 125 7.03 15.16 -6.87
N VAL A 126 7.57 14.88 -5.68
CA VAL A 126 8.76 15.58 -5.16
C VAL A 126 9.96 14.72 -5.47
N ALA A 127 10.73 15.12 -6.46
CA ALA A 127 11.87 14.38 -7.00
C ALA A 127 13.16 15.20 -6.81
N ASP A 128 13.92 14.88 -5.76
CA ASP A 128 15.14 15.61 -5.38
C ASP A 128 16.15 14.63 -4.79
N ASP A 129 17.41 14.69 -5.23
CA ASP A 129 18.46 13.81 -4.72
C ASP A 129 18.77 14.03 -3.23
N ALA A 130 18.41 15.19 -2.67
CA ALA A 130 18.45 15.41 -1.23
C ALA A 130 17.53 14.46 -0.44
N LEU A 131 16.53 13.85 -1.09
CA LEU A 131 15.57 12.91 -0.49
C LEU A 131 15.99 11.44 -0.63
N ALA A 132 17.16 11.15 -1.21
CA ALA A 132 17.58 9.79 -1.52
C ALA A 132 17.76 8.88 -0.28
N ALA A 133 18.02 9.46 0.89
CA ALA A 133 18.32 8.72 2.13
C ALA A 133 17.32 9.04 3.26
N LEU A 134 16.08 9.36 2.92
CA LEU A 134 15.04 9.59 3.94
C LEU A 134 14.69 8.31 4.66
N ASP A 135 14.62 8.40 6.00
CA ASP A 135 13.92 7.43 6.81
C ASP A 135 12.39 7.65 6.79
N THR A 136 11.64 6.83 7.51
CA THR A 136 10.17 6.94 7.57
C THR A 136 9.71 8.28 8.14
N ALA A 137 10.45 8.85 9.10
CA ALA A 137 10.11 10.12 9.73
C ALA A 137 10.36 11.30 8.78
N GLY A 138 11.46 11.29 8.04
CA GLY A 138 11.76 12.26 6.99
C GLY A 138 10.76 12.17 5.84
N THR A 139 10.44 10.96 5.39
CA THR A 139 9.42 10.72 4.36
C THR A 139 8.06 11.29 4.76
N ALA A 140 7.60 11.00 5.98
CA ALA A 140 6.34 11.53 6.49
C ALA A 140 6.36 13.06 6.63
N GLN A 141 7.52 13.64 6.92
CA GLN A 141 7.69 15.08 7.00
C GLN A 141 7.55 15.76 5.63
N GLU A 142 8.19 15.22 4.60
CA GLU A 142 8.10 15.74 3.23
C GLU A 142 6.67 15.56 2.67
N LEU A 143 6.05 14.40 2.88
CA LEU A 143 4.65 14.17 2.50
C LEU A 143 3.71 15.16 3.19
N ALA A 144 3.87 15.41 4.49
CA ALA A 144 3.05 16.38 5.22
C ALA A 144 3.24 17.81 4.70
N ALA A 145 4.46 18.21 4.34
CA ALA A 145 4.75 19.51 3.76
C ALA A 145 4.09 19.70 2.37
N VAL A 146 3.97 18.62 1.59
CA VAL A 146 3.30 18.64 0.28
C VAL A 146 1.79 18.62 0.43
N MET A 147 1.26 17.77 1.31
CA MET A 147 -0.18 17.50 1.40
C MET A 147 -0.94 18.45 2.31
N GLY A 148 -0.28 19.02 3.33
CA GLY A 148 -0.95 19.77 4.40
C GLY A 148 -1.66 21.05 3.95
N GLY A 149 -1.33 21.61 2.78
CA GLY A 149 -2.00 22.78 2.21
C GLY A 149 -3.02 22.48 1.12
N GLU A 150 -3.14 21.21 0.70
CA GLU A 150 -3.92 20.81 -0.47
C GLU A 150 -5.39 20.54 -0.16
N GLY A 151 -5.76 20.43 1.12
CA GLY A 151 -7.15 20.20 1.56
C GLY A 151 -7.67 18.82 1.15
N PHE A 152 -6.85 17.78 1.29
CA PHE A 152 -7.29 16.39 1.13
C PHE A 152 -8.16 15.96 2.30
N ASP A 153 -9.26 15.28 1.98
CA ASP A 153 -10.16 14.72 2.98
C ASP A 153 -9.68 13.33 3.41
N LEU A 154 -9.26 12.50 2.46
CA LEU A 154 -8.79 11.14 2.72
C LEU A 154 -7.42 10.92 2.09
N ILE A 155 -6.46 10.47 2.91
CA ILE A 155 -5.14 10.07 2.43
C ILE A 155 -5.04 8.55 2.56
N LEU A 156 -4.84 7.86 1.44
CA LEU A 156 -4.58 6.41 1.41
C LEU A 156 -3.10 6.15 1.17
N CYS A 157 -2.60 5.05 1.71
CA CYS A 157 -1.29 4.47 1.40
C CYS A 157 -1.32 2.96 1.62
N GLY A 158 -0.37 2.23 1.09
CA GLY A 158 -0.14 0.84 1.49
C GLY A 158 0.26 0.75 2.96
N ASP A 159 -0.03 -0.35 3.62
CA ASP A 159 0.36 -0.60 5.02
C ASP A 159 1.87 -0.79 5.21
N GLY A 160 2.61 -0.89 4.13
CA GLY A 160 4.06 -0.96 4.08
C GLY A 160 4.59 -0.75 2.67
N SER A 161 5.89 -0.88 2.45
CA SER A 161 6.50 -0.83 1.12
C SER A 161 7.14 -2.16 0.76
N ALA A 162 7.23 -2.46 -0.55
CA ALA A 162 7.76 -3.74 -1.03
C ALA A 162 9.27 -3.93 -0.75
N ASP A 163 9.98 -2.87 -0.40
CA ASP A 163 11.40 -2.89 -0.02
C ASP A 163 11.62 -3.01 1.50
N ASP A 164 11.25 -1.99 2.27
CA ASP A 164 11.56 -1.91 3.70
C ASP A 164 10.47 -2.49 4.61
N TYR A 165 9.21 -2.44 4.16
CA TYR A 165 8.02 -2.83 4.92
C TYR A 165 7.98 -2.28 6.36
N ALA A 166 8.33 -1.01 6.52
CA ALA A 166 8.51 -0.39 7.84
C ALA A 166 7.19 -0.15 8.59
N GLN A 167 6.06 -0.01 7.90
CA GLN A 167 4.71 0.20 8.46
C GLN A 167 4.61 1.41 9.41
N GLN A 168 5.23 2.52 9.06
CA GLN A 168 5.36 3.69 9.96
C GLN A 168 4.96 5.02 9.31
N VAL A 169 5.04 5.13 7.98
CA VAL A 169 4.86 6.42 7.29
C VAL A 169 3.43 6.92 7.46
N ASP A 170 2.44 6.05 7.42
CA ASP A 170 1.02 6.36 7.58
C ASP A 170 0.72 7.06 8.92
N VAL A 171 1.10 6.44 10.03
CA VAL A 171 0.85 6.98 11.38
C VAL A 171 1.68 8.24 11.65
N GLN A 172 2.90 8.31 11.12
CA GLN A 172 3.76 9.50 11.25
C GLN A 172 3.23 10.66 10.42
N LEU A 173 2.72 10.41 9.20
CA LEU A 173 2.07 11.40 8.35
C LEU A 173 0.82 11.95 9.03
N ALA A 174 -0.05 11.08 9.53
CA ALA A 174 -1.26 11.48 10.25
C ALA A 174 -0.95 12.35 11.48
N ALA A 175 0.05 11.94 12.28
CA ALA A 175 0.49 12.72 13.43
C ALA A 175 0.99 14.12 13.05
N ARG A 176 1.72 14.26 11.95
CA ARG A 176 2.20 15.56 11.44
C ARG A 176 1.09 16.44 10.90
N LEU A 177 0.07 15.84 10.26
CA LEU A 177 -1.11 16.55 9.78
C LEU A 177 -2.13 16.84 10.89
N GLY A 178 -2.00 16.20 12.05
CA GLY A 178 -2.93 16.36 13.18
C GLY A 178 -4.30 15.71 12.93
N VAL A 179 -4.33 14.62 12.14
CA VAL A 179 -5.54 13.90 11.74
C VAL A 179 -5.57 12.47 12.28
N PRO A 180 -6.74 11.81 12.37
CA PRO A 180 -6.85 10.40 12.70
C PRO A 180 -6.07 9.50 11.73
N SER A 181 -5.58 8.35 12.22
CA SER A 181 -5.00 7.29 11.40
C SER A 181 -5.63 5.95 11.71
N VAL A 182 -5.86 5.15 10.66
CA VAL A 182 -6.29 3.74 10.75
C VAL A 182 -5.42 2.92 9.81
N ASN A 183 -4.85 1.83 10.32
CA ASN A 183 -4.05 0.89 9.53
C ASN A 183 -4.72 -0.48 9.41
N ALA A 184 -4.12 -1.39 8.64
CA ALA A 184 -4.63 -2.72 8.36
C ALA A 184 -6.06 -2.71 7.76
N ALA A 185 -6.36 -1.70 6.94
CA ALA A 185 -7.68 -1.56 6.33
C ALA A 185 -7.87 -2.58 5.20
N SER A 186 -8.86 -3.44 5.34
CA SER A 186 -9.28 -4.44 4.35
C SER A 186 -10.50 -4.00 3.53
N ALA A 187 -11.27 -3.02 4.01
CA ALA A 187 -12.31 -2.35 3.25
C ALA A 187 -12.52 -0.91 3.74
N ILE A 188 -12.95 -0.02 2.82
CA ILE A 188 -13.23 1.38 3.13
C ILE A 188 -14.49 1.79 2.39
N LYS A 189 -15.35 2.60 3.06
CA LYS A 189 -16.52 3.23 2.45
C LYS A 189 -16.66 4.66 2.95
N VAL A 190 -17.04 5.58 2.07
CA VAL A 190 -17.46 6.92 2.46
C VAL A 190 -18.85 6.85 3.10
N ALA A 191 -19.04 7.51 4.24
CA ALA A 191 -20.30 7.54 4.98
C ALA A 191 -20.47 8.89 5.68
N GLY A 192 -21.47 9.65 5.25
CA GLY A 192 -21.72 11.00 5.81
C GLY A 192 -20.51 11.92 5.65
N ASP A 193 -20.00 12.44 6.76
CA ASP A 193 -18.82 13.32 6.86
C ASP A 193 -17.53 12.55 7.22
N GLY A 194 -17.53 11.22 7.09
CA GLY A 194 -16.42 10.35 7.42
C GLY A 194 -16.27 9.15 6.51
N VAL A 195 -15.49 8.19 6.99
CA VAL A 195 -15.34 6.87 6.36
C VAL A 195 -15.56 5.78 7.38
N ILE A 196 -16.09 4.65 6.92
CA ILE A 196 -16.13 3.40 7.67
C ILE A 196 -15.01 2.52 7.12
N VAL A 197 -14.13 2.09 8.01
CA VAL A 197 -12.97 1.27 7.71
C VAL A 197 -13.13 -0.08 8.39
N GLU A 198 -13.08 -1.16 7.60
CA GLU A 198 -12.94 -2.51 8.11
C GLU A 198 -11.45 -2.84 8.25
N ARG A 199 -11.06 -3.38 9.39
CA ARG A 199 -9.70 -3.83 9.70
C ARG A 199 -9.72 -5.31 10.01
N THR A 200 -8.95 -6.09 9.25
CA THR A 200 -8.77 -7.52 9.52
C THR A 200 -7.49 -7.71 10.34
N LEU A 201 -7.66 -8.03 11.61
CA LEU A 201 -6.59 -8.34 12.56
C LEU A 201 -6.48 -9.86 12.74
N GLU A 202 -5.52 -10.34 13.57
CA GLU A 202 -5.25 -11.77 13.75
C GLU A 202 -6.50 -12.58 14.12
N ASP A 203 -7.27 -12.11 15.13
CA ASP A 203 -8.39 -12.85 15.71
C ASP A 203 -9.76 -12.16 15.51
N VAL A 204 -9.76 -10.91 15.01
CA VAL A 204 -10.98 -10.10 14.93
C VAL A 204 -11.02 -9.29 13.64
N VAL A 205 -12.24 -9.00 13.19
CA VAL A 205 -12.51 -7.94 12.23
C VAL A 205 -13.14 -6.79 12.98
N GLU A 206 -12.50 -5.61 12.88
CA GLU A 206 -13.00 -4.38 13.49
C GLU A 206 -13.62 -3.50 12.40
N GLU A 207 -14.69 -2.84 12.75
CA GLU A 207 -15.29 -1.77 11.96
C GLU A 207 -15.12 -0.45 12.72
N VAL A 208 -14.47 0.52 12.08
CA VAL A 208 -14.10 1.80 12.71
C VAL A 208 -14.70 2.94 11.90
N GLU A 209 -15.50 3.78 12.56
CA GLU A 209 -15.97 5.06 12.01
C GLU A 209 -14.90 6.13 12.23
N VAL A 210 -14.47 6.78 11.15
CA VAL A 210 -13.38 7.76 11.16
C VAL A 210 -13.85 9.07 10.55
N PRO A 211 -13.83 10.18 11.32
CA PRO A 211 -14.12 11.48 10.73
C PRO A 211 -13.04 11.92 9.77
N LEU A 212 -13.41 12.60 8.69
CA LEU A 212 -12.47 13.24 7.76
C LEU A 212 -12.05 14.62 8.31
N PRO A 213 -10.80 15.09 8.00
CA PRO A 213 -9.78 14.37 7.21
C PRO A 213 -9.10 13.24 7.98
N ALA A 214 -8.62 12.21 7.26
CA ALA A 214 -7.99 11.04 7.86
C ALA A 214 -6.90 10.43 6.97
N VAL A 215 -5.98 9.67 7.58
CA VAL A 215 -5.00 8.80 6.88
C VAL A 215 -5.39 7.34 7.10
N VAL A 216 -5.48 6.55 6.03
CA VAL A 216 -5.80 5.12 6.10
C VAL A 216 -4.76 4.31 5.33
N ALA A 217 -4.11 3.39 6.03
CA ALA A 217 -3.19 2.43 5.43
C ALA A 217 -3.91 1.11 5.12
N VAL A 218 -3.84 0.69 3.86
CA VAL A 218 -4.61 -0.44 3.34
C VAL A 218 -3.74 -1.68 3.17
N THR A 219 -4.32 -2.84 3.47
CA THR A 219 -3.74 -4.14 3.16
C THR A 219 -4.00 -4.54 1.70
N PRO A 220 -3.30 -5.53 1.15
CA PRO A 220 -3.55 -6.04 -0.20
C PRO A 220 -5.00 -6.56 -0.42
N ASP A 221 -5.71 -6.90 0.65
CA ASP A 221 -7.08 -7.42 0.57
C ASP A 221 -8.13 -6.35 0.21
N VAL A 222 -7.79 -5.06 0.35
CA VAL A 222 -8.73 -3.95 0.11
C VAL A 222 -9.26 -3.92 -1.32
N ALA A 223 -8.38 -4.13 -2.31
CA ALA A 223 -8.75 -4.14 -3.72
C ALA A 223 -7.66 -4.79 -4.57
N THR A 224 -8.04 -5.48 -5.63
CA THR A 224 -7.09 -6.02 -6.63
C THR A 224 -6.71 -4.92 -7.63
N PRO A 225 -5.42 -4.55 -7.76
CA PRO A 225 -5.00 -3.49 -8.64
C PRO A 225 -5.35 -3.76 -10.12
N ARG A 226 -5.95 -2.79 -10.80
CA ARG A 226 -6.22 -2.87 -12.24
C ARG A 226 -4.94 -2.87 -13.04
N ILE A 227 -4.95 -3.57 -14.17
CA ILE A 227 -3.88 -3.51 -15.18
C ILE A 227 -4.30 -2.48 -16.24
N PRO A 228 -3.59 -1.34 -16.37
CA PRO A 228 -3.94 -0.32 -17.35
C PRO A 228 -3.83 -0.85 -18.79
N GLY A 229 -4.86 -0.59 -19.58
CA GLY A 229 -4.84 -0.85 -21.01
C GLY A 229 -4.09 0.24 -21.81
N MET A 230 -3.82 -0.03 -23.09
CA MET A 230 -3.15 0.95 -23.96
C MET A 230 -3.89 2.30 -24.02
N LYS A 231 -5.23 2.27 -24.02
CA LYS A 231 -6.07 3.47 -24.04
C LYS A 231 -5.87 4.30 -22.77
N ASP A 232 -5.76 3.66 -21.61
CA ASP A 232 -5.57 4.33 -20.33
C ASP A 232 -4.18 4.99 -20.24
N ILE A 233 -3.15 4.30 -20.73
CA ILE A 233 -1.77 4.83 -20.82
C ILE A 233 -1.69 6.05 -21.73
N LEU A 234 -2.40 6.03 -22.88
CA LEU A 234 -2.45 7.19 -23.80
C LEU A 234 -3.21 8.37 -23.18
N ALA A 235 -4.32 8.11 -22.48
CA ALA A 235 -5.08 9.14 -21.79
C ALA A 235 -4.28 9.75 -20.61
N ALA A 236 -3.54 8.94 -19.88
CA ALA A 236 -2.68 9.35 -18.77
C ALA A 236 -1.65 10.42 -19.16
N GLY A 237 -1.14 10.37 -20.40
CA GLY A 237 -0.18 11.37 -20.89
C GLY A 237 -0.73 12.79 -21.03
N LYS A 238 -2.05 12.97 -20.88
CA LYS A 238 -2.74 14.28 -20.96
C LYS A 238 -3.19 14.80 -19.58
N LYS A 239 -3.06 13.98 -18.53
CA LYS A 239 -3.45 14.35 -17.18
C LYS A 239 -2.42 15.29 -16.55
N PRO A 240 -2.82 16.15 -15.60
CA PRO A 240 -1.92 17.02 -14.87
C PRO A 240 -0.82 16.23 -14.14
N MET A 241 0.40 16.73 -14.19
CA MET A 241 1.57 16.21 -13.48
C MET A 241 2.41 17.38 -13.00
N GLU A 242 2.63 17.48 -11.71
CA GLU A 242 3.55 18.44 -11.11
C GLU A 242 4.77 17.67 -10.59
N VAL A 243 5.97 18.11 -11.01
CA VAL A 243 7.24 17.62 -10.45
C VAL A 243 7.96 18.81 -9.85
N LYS A 244 8.34 18.70 -8.57
CA LYS A 244 9.00 19.77 -7.81
C LYS A 244 10.15 19.22 -6.97
N GLY A 245 11.06 20.09 -6.53
CA GLY A 245 12.10 19.77 -5.56
C GLY A 245 11.56 19.70 -4.14
N ALA A 246 12.41 19.33 -3.19
CA ALA A 246 12.07 19.22 -1.77
C ALA A 246 11.49 20.55 -1.24
N PRO A 247 10.27 20.55 -0.67
CA PRO A 247 9.63 21.76 -0.15
C PRO A 247 10.28 22.27 1.14
N ILE A 248 10.94 21.39 1.89
CA ILE A 248 11.62 21.70 3.15
C ILE A 248 13.01 21.05 3.17
N ALA A 249 13.83 21.42 4.13
CA ALA A 249 15.14 20.78 4.32
C ALA A 249 14.92 19.34 4.82
N PRO A 250 15.39 18.30 4.09
CA PRO A 250 15.17 16.91 4.47
C PRO A 250 15.93 16.59 5.77
N VAL A 251 15.28 15.83 6.65
CA VAL A 251 15.85 15.36 7.91
C VAL A 251 15.63 13.85 8.00
N SER A 252 16.70 13.13 8.32
CA SER A 252 16.65 11.70 8.63
C SER A 252 17.28 11.49 10.01
N ALA A 253 16.63 10.71 10.87
CA ALA A 253 17.11 10.38 12.22
C ALA A 253 17.86 9.05 12.25
N ILE A 254 17.72 8.24 11.19
CA ILE A 254 18.29 6.90 11.08
C ILE A 254 19.22 6.87 9.86
N GLU A 255 20.39 6.27 10.04
CA GLU A 255 21.36 5.99 8.98
C GLU A 255 21.41 4.49 8.71
N VAL A 256 21.29 4.08 7.44
CA VAL A 256 21.48 2.67 7.04
C VAL A 256 22.97 2.39 6.98
N VAL A 257 23.47 1.60 7.95
CA VAL A 257 24.89 1.27 8.05
C VAL A 257 25.32 0.24 7.01
N SER A 258 24.46 -0.74 6.71
CA SER A 258 24.72 -1.75 5.68
C SER A 258 23.43 -2.40 5.20
N CYS A 259 23.45 -2.84 3.94
CA CYS A 259 22.40 -3.66 3.35
C CYS A 259 23.08 -4.75 2.51
N ALA A 260 22.83 -6.02 2.81
CA ALA A 260 23.39 -7.15 2.10
C ALA A 260 22.38 -8.30 1.98
N ALA A 261 22.51 -9.12 0.95
CA ALA A 261 21.72 -10.33 0.83
C ALA A 261 22.00 -11.28 2.02
N PRO A 262 20.96 -11.99 2.53
CA PRO A 262 21.14 -12.94 3.61
C PRO A 262 22.08 -14.10 3.21
N GLU A 263 22.69 -14.73 4.19
CA GLU A 263 23.40 -15.99 3.95
C GLU A 263 22.40 -17.06 3.55
N VAL A 264 22.66 -17.69 2.41
CA VAL A 264 21.83 -18.80 1.94
C VAL A 264 22.37 -20.06 2.62
N ALA A 265 21.54 -20.68 3.48
CA ALA A 265 21.86 -22.00 4.01
C ALA A 265 21.96 -23.00 2.84
N GLU A 266 23.00 -23.82 2.84
CA GLU A 266 23.11 -24.90 1.88
C GLU A 266 21.90 -25.84 1.98
N ARG A 267 21.15 -25.93 0.90
CA ARG A 267 20.03 -26.87 0.82
C ARG A 267 20.58 -28.23 0.44
N ALA A 268 20.23 -29.27 1.20
CA ALA A 268 20.67 -30.64 0.91
C ALA A 268 20.16 -31.12 -0.46
N CYS A 269 19.13 -30.51 -1.03
CA CYS A 269 18.54 -30.80 -2.34
C CYS A 269 18.32 -32.31 -2.60
N ASN A 270 17.86 -33.02 -1.56
CA ASN A 270 17.50 -34.44 -1.68
C ASN A 270 16.25 -34.56 -2.56
N VAL A 271 16.45 -34.94 -3.82
CA VAL A 271 15.38 -35.17 -4.79
C VAL A 271 15.14 -36.67 -4.90
N ALA A 272 13.91 -37.12 -4.60
CA ALA A 272 13.51 -38.52 -4.76
C ALA A 272 12.59 -38.67 -5.99
N ASP A 273 12.76 -39.79 -6.71
CA ASP A 273 11.80 -40.14 -7.75
C ASP A 273 10.51 -40.65 -7.10
N ALA A 274 9.42 -39.93 -7.28
CA ALA A 274 8.11 -40.25 -6.72
C ALA A 274 7.54 -41.60 -7.23
N SER A 275 8.05 -42.11 -8.34
CA SER A 275 7.64 -43.42 -8.88
C SER A 275 8.37 -44.60 -8.26
N ALA A 276 9.43 -44.37 -7.49
CA ALA A 276 10.16 -45.44 -6.78
C ALA A 276 9.34 -45.98 -5.61
N ASP A 277 9.42 -47.28 -5.41
CA ASP A 277 8.73 -47.95 -4.31
C ASP A 277 9.15 -47.39 -2.93
N GLY A 278 8.18 -46.98 -2.12
CA GLY A 278 8.41 -46.43 -0.79
C GLY A 278 8.92 -44.99 -0.74
N ALA A 279 9.02 -44.28 -1.89
CA ALA A 279 9.52 -42.89 -1.95
C ALA A 279 8.63 -41.92 -1.17
N ILE A 280 7.30 -42.10 -1.22
CA ILE A 280 6.33 -41.21 -0.51
C ILE A 280 6.45 -41.43 1.00
N GLU A 281 6.55 -42.66 1.46
CA GLU A 281 6.74 -43.01 2.87
C GLU A 281 8.07 -42.49 3.42
N ALA A 282 9.13 -42.61 2.64
CA ALA A 282 10.46 -42.09 3.00
C ALA A 282 10.43 -40.54 3.08
N PHE A 283 9.77 -39.85 2.15
CA PHE A 283 9.59 -38.43 2.19
C PHE A 283 8.77 -37.99 3.42
N ALA A 284 7.65 -38.68 3.68
CA ALA A 284 6.81 -38.38 4.84
C ALA A 284 7.57 -38.57 6.17
N ALA A 285 8.40 -39.62 6.26
CA ALA A 285 9.25 -39.87 7.43
C ALA A 285 10.33 -38.78 7.61
N ALA A 286 10.98 -38.36 6.51
CA ALA A 286 11.96 -37.28 6.55
C ALA A 286 11.35 -35.94 6.94
N LEU A 287 10.17 -35.60 6.40
CA LEU A 287 9.44 -34.38 6.74
C LEU A 287 9.05 -34.38 8.24
N LYS A 288 8.52 -35.49 8.73
CA LYS A 288 8.14 -35.65 10.16
C LYS A 288 9.36 -35.52 11.10
N ALA A 289 10.53 -35.93 10.65
CA ALA A 289 11.77 -35.83 11.46
C ALA A 289 12.35 -34.39 11.45
N ALA A 290 11.97 -33.56 10.45
CA ALA A 290 12.45 -32.19 10.32
C ALA A 290 11.51 -31.16 10.99
N LEU A 291 10.28 -31.54 11.35
CA LEU A 291 9.29 -30.74 12.09
C LEU A 291 9.43 -30.98 13.60
#